data_cc61f3986a736f4b746563d95beb8518
#
_entry.id   cc61f3986a736f4b746563d95beb8518
#
_cell.length_a   1.000
_cell.length_b   1.000
_cell.length_c   1.000
_cell.angle_alpha   90.00
_cell.angle_beta   90.00
_cell.angle_gamma   90.00
#
_symmetry.space_group_name_H-M   'P 1'
#
loop_
_entity.id
_entity.type
_entity.pdbx_description
1 polymer ?
#
loop_
_entity_poly.entity_id
_entity_poly.type
_entity_poly.pdbx_seq_one_letter_code
_entity_poly.pdbx_strand_id
1 'polypeptide(L)'
;AISRAEQSSEMQWFIDAAAPFAGMEINVLSEGIPTHSYESEVLTRAFEEITGIKVNHQILGEGEVVQAVQTQMQTQRNLYDGYVNDSDLIGTHSRLQLAYNLTDQMAGSWSATTSPSLDLADFMGSQFTTGPDGDLYQLPDQQFANLYWFRKDWFDDADLQAQFKAKYGYDLGVPVNWSAYEDIAEFFSKDVKEIDGTEIFGHMDYGKRAPDLGWRMTDAWLSMAGAGSVGEPNGIP
;
A
#
# COMPACT_ATOMS: atom_id res chain seq x y z
N ALA A 1 16.84 3.81 -19.31
CA ALA A 1 16.18 5.10 -19.58
C ALA A 1 15.84 5.15 -21.05
N ILE A 2 14.60 5.48 -21.39
CA ILE A 2 14.12 5.67 -22.77
C ILE A 2 14.66 6.98 -23.35
N SER A 3 14.86 7.03 -24.66
CA SER A 3 15.34 8.21 -25.37
C SER A 3 14.28 9.32 -25.41
N ARG A 4 14.68 10.56 -25.68
CA ARG A 4 13.73 11.66 -25.86
C ARG A 4 12.73 11.42 -27.02
N ALA A 5 13.14 10.72 -28.04
CA ALA A 5 12.26 10.40 -29.15
C ALA A 5 11.17 9.41 -28.73
N GLU A 6 11.54 8.39 -27.96
CA GLU A 6 10.59 7.43 -27.37
C GLU A 6 9.61 8.12 -26.41
N GLN A 7 10.12 8.99 -25.52
CA GLN A 7 9.26 9.79 -24.63
C GLN A 7 8.26 10.66 -25.41
N SER A 8 8.71 11.30 -26.47
CA SER A 8 7.83 12.13 -27.31
C SER A 8 6.79 11.31 -28.05
N SER A 9 7.15 10.12 -28.52
CA SER A 9 6.22 9.21 -29.20
C SER A 9 5.17 8.68 -28.23
N GLU A 10 5.57 8.33 -27.03
CA GLU A 10 4.66 7.87 -25.97
C GLU A 10 3.68 8.99 -25.58
N MET A 11 4.19 10.20 -25.36
CA MET A 11 3.35 11.35 -25.04
C MET A 11 2.34 11.65 -26.15
N GLN A 12 2.76 11.59 -27.41
CA GLN A 12 1.87 11.77 -28.54
C GLN A 12 0.78 10.69 -28.60
N TRP A 13 1.14 9.45 -28.25
CA TRP A 13 0.16 8.37 -28.18
C TRP A 13 -0.94 8.68 -27.15
N PHE A 14 -0.57 9.17 -25.94
CA PHE A 14 -1.56 9.56 -24.92
C PHE A 14 -2.48 10.68 -25.39
N ILE A 15 -1.93 11.70 -26.07
CA ILE A 15 -2.72 12.80 -26.66
C ILE A 15 -3.73 12.25 -27.65
N ASP A 16 -3.28 11.41 -28.58
CA ASP A 16 -4.11 10.87 -29.65
C ASP A 16 -5.19 9.92 -29.12
N ALA A 17 -4.84 9.05 -28.19
CA ALA A 17 -5.77 8.10 -27.55
C ALA A 17 -6.83 8.81 -26.69
N ALA A 18 -6.47 9.91 -26.05
CA ALA A 18 -7.38 10.70 -25.22
C ALA A 18 -8.28 11.64 -26.02
N ALA A 19 -7.92 11.99 -27.25
CA ALA A 19 -8.63 12.98 -28.06
C ALA A 19 -10.16 12.77 -28.17
N PRO A 20 -10.69 11.53 -28.31
CA PRO A 20 -12.14 11.29 -28.30
C PRO A 20 -12.85 11.62 -26.99
N PHE A 21 -12.09 11.71 -25.88
CA PHE A 21 -12.59 11.91 -24.54
C PHE A 21 -12.34 13.33 -24.02
N ALA A 22 -11.74 14.21 -24.82
CA ALA A 22 -11.45 15.59 -24.43
C ALA A 22 -12.72 16.31 -23.98
N GLY A 23 -12.64 16.98 -22.84
CA GLY A 23 -13.79 17.66 -22.20
C GLY A 23 -14.62 16.78 -21.27
N MET A 24 -14.32 15.48 -21.15
CA MET A 24 -14.90 14.64 -20.10
C MET A 24 -14.45 15.11 -18.72
N GLU A 25 -15.29 14.82 -17.72
CA GLU A 25 -14.92 14.92 -16.31
C GLU A 25 -14.97 13.53 -15.70
N ILE A 26 -13.94 13.17 -14.93
CA ILE A 26 -13.89 11.93 -14.16
C ILE A 26 -13.68 12.24 -12.67
N ASN A 27 -14.22 11.39 -11.84
CA ASN A 27 -14.10 11.49 -10.38
C ASN A 27 -13.19 10.38 -9.86
N VAL A 28 -12.14 10.75 -9.16
CA VAL A 28 -11.16 9.82 -8.58
C VAL A 28 -11.15 9.99 -7.07
N LEU A 29 -11.00 8.89 -6.36
CA LEU A 29 -11.01 8.86 -4.90
C LEU A 29 -9.74 8.19 -4.38
N SER A 30 -9.08 8.80 -3.39
CA SER A 30 -7.94 8.20 -2.69
C SER A 30 -7.86 8.66 -1.23
N GLU A 31 -7.00 8.02 -0.47
CA GLU A 31 -6.75 8.39 0.92
C GLU A 31 -5.80 9.58 1.08
N GLY A 32 -5.84 10.23 2.25
CA GLY A 32 -5.05 11.42 2.57
C GLY A 32 -3.64 11.12 3.02
N ILE A 33 -2.77 10.72 2.09
CA ILE A 33 -1.33 10.53 2.31
C ILE A 33 -0.51 11.42 1.35
N PRO A 34 0.78 11.66 1.63
CA PRO A 34 1.62 12.53 0.81
C PRO A 34 1.68 12.13 -0.67
N THR A 35 1.72 10.83 -0.98
CA THR A 35 1.72 10.31 -2.36
C THR A 35 0.49 10.76 -3.12
N HIS A 36 -0.69 10.50 -2.57
CA HIS A 36 -1.96 10.86 -3.21
C HIS A 36 -2.19 12.38 -3.28
N SER A 37 -1.64 13.13 -2.32
CA SER A 37 -1.62 14.60 -2.43
C SER A 37 -0.80 15.06 -3.62
N TYR A 38 0.37 14.46 -3.86
CA TYR A 38 1.18 14.74 -5.04
C TYR A 38 0.47 14.36 -6.35
N GLU A 39 -0.18 13.21 -6.38
CA GLU A 39 -1.00 12.79 -7.52
C GLU A 39 -2.11 13.78 -7.84
N SER A 40 -2.84 14.20 -6.82
CA SER A 40 -3.94 15.17 -6.95
C SER A 40 -3.45 16.55 -7.39
N GLU A 41 -2.36 17.06 -6.80
CA GLU A 41 -1.91 18.43 -7.01
C GLU A 41 -1.01 18.60 -8.23
N VAL A 42 -0.27 17.56 -8.61
CA VAL A 42 0.77 17.61 -9.64
C VAL A 42 0.43 16.72 -10.84
N LEU A 43 0.24 15.42 -10.62
CA LEU A 43 0.03 14.48 -11.71
C LEU A 43 -1.32 14.67 -12.40
N THR A 44 -2.36 14.97 -11.64
CA THR A 44 -3.68 15.29 -12.19
C THR A 44 -3.62 16.46 -13.16
N ARG A 45 -2.90 17.53 -12.83
CA ARG A 45 -2.74 18.68 -13.73
C ARG A 45 -2.02 18.31 -15.02
N ALA A 46 -0.95 17.53 -14.92
CA ALA A 46 -0.23 17.06 -16.10
C ALA A 46 -1.13 16.17 -16.98
N PHE A 47 -1.92 15.28 -16.37
CA PHE A 47 -2.89 14.46 -17.07
C PHE A 47 -3.95 15.31 -17.80
N GLU A 48 -4.52 16.31 -17.13
CA GLU A 48 -5.50 17.24 -17.71
C GLU A 48 -4.92 18.01 -18.90
N GLU A 49 -3.67 18.50 -18.79
CA GLU A 49 -2.99 19.22 -19.88
C GLU A 49 -2.73 18.32 -21.10
N ILE A 50 -2.36 17.05 -20.86
CA ILE A 50 -2.04 16.09 -21.91
C ILE A 50 -3.31 15.59 -22.62
N THR A 51 -4.35 15.28 -21.85
CA THR A 51 -5.53 14.54 -22.34
C THR A 51 -6.73 15.43 -22.64
N GLY A 52 -6.82 16.60 -22.03
CA GLY A 52 -8.02 17.43 -22.04
C GLY A 52 -9.19 16.86 -21.23
N ILE A 53 -8.96 15.82 -20.43
CA ILE A 53 -9.93 15.21 -19.52
C ILE A 53 -9.76 15.86 -18.14
N LYS A 54 -10.84 16.36 -17.56
CA LYS A 54 -10.81 16.94 -16.21
C LYS A 54 -10.92 15.86 -15.14
N VAL A 55 -10.12 15.98 -14.10
CA VAL A 55 -10.10 15.03 -12.96
C VAL A 55 -10.50 15.73 -11.68
N ASN A 56 -11.58 15.30 -11.09
CA ASN A 56 -11.99 15.70 -9.74
C ASN A 56 -11.43 14.67 -8.75
N HIS A 57 -10.22 14.90 -8.23
CA HIS A 57 -9.57 14.00 -7.31
C HIS A 57 -9.97 14.34 -5.87
N GLN A 58 -10.80 13.51 -5.27
CA GLN A 58 -11.23 13.63 -3.89
C GLN A 58 -10.29 12.84 -2.96
N ILE A 59 -9.84 13.49 -1.89
CA ILE A 59 -8.99 12.87 -0.86
C ILE A 59 -9.78 12.78 0.44
N LEU A 60 -9.88 11.57 1.00
CA LEU A 60 -10.60 11.26 2.23
C LEU A 60 -9.71 10.53 3.23
N GLY A 61 -10.21 10.23 4.42
CA GLY A 61 -9.57 9.29 5.33
C GLY A 61 -9.65 7.85 4.79
N GLU A 62 -8.64 7.01 5.07
CA GLU A 62 -8.56 5.62 4.58
C GLU A 62 -9.87 4.84 4.76
N GLY A 63 -10.42 4.79 5.98
CA GLY A 63 -11.69 4.11 6.24
C GLY A 63 -12.89 4.72 5.51
N GLU A 64 -12.84 6.01 5.18
CA GLU A 64 -13.88 6.69 4.40
C GLU A 64 -13.80 6.30 2.92
N VAL A 65 -12.60 6.12 2.37
CA VAL A 65 -12.40 5.61 1.00
C VAL A 65 -13.00 4.21 0.88
N VAL A 66 -12.64 3.30 1.77
CA VAL A 66 -13.18 1.93 1.80
C VAL A 66 -14.70 1.95 1.87
N GLN A 67 -15.28 2.76 2.78
CA GLN A 67 -16.73 2.86 2.93
C GLN A 67 -17.41 3.44 1.69
N ALA A 68 -16.83 4.45 1.07
CA ALA A 68 -17.38 5.10 -0.13
C ALA A 68 -17.38 4.13 -1.32
N VAL A 69 -16.26 3.44 -1.56
CA VAL A 69 -16.13 2.44 -2.62
C VAL A 69 -17.10 1.28 -2.43
N GLN A 70 -17.17 0.72 -1.22
CA GLN A 70 -18.11 -0.36 -0.92
C GLN A 70 -19.58 0.08 -1.10
N THR A 71 -19.92 1.31 -0.69
CA THR A 71 -21.27 1.86 -0.87
C THR A 71 -21.61 2.01 -2.35
N GLN A 72 -20.68 2.53 -3.16
CA GLN A 72 -20.87 2.61 -4.61
C GLN A 72 -21.15 1.23 -5.22
N MET A 73 -20.33 0.25 -4.86
CA MET A 73 -20.46 -1.11 -5.36
C MET A 73 -21.79 -1.76 -4.98
N GLN A 74 -22.20 -1.62 -3.73
CA GLN A 74 -23.47 -2.17 -3.23
C GLN A 74 -24.70 -1.49 -3.83
N THR A 75 -24.63 -0.20 -4.06
CA THR A 75 -25.76 0.58 -4.59
C THR A 75 -25.78 0.65 -6.11
N GLN A 76 -24.71 0.20 -6.78
CA GLN A 76 -24.50 0.30 -8.22
C GLN A 76 -24.63 1.73 -8.76
N ARG A 77 -24.32 2.72 -7.92
CA ARG A 77 -24.27 4.13 -8.32
C ARG A 77 -22.84 4.49 -8.65
N ASN A 78 -22.58 4.87 -9.89
CA ASN A 78 -21.25 5.33 -10.31
C ASN A 78 -21.03 6.77 -9.84
N LEU A 79 -20.36 6.94 -8.71
CA LEU A 79 -19.95 8.23 -8.14
C LEU A 79 -18.48 8.53 -8.45
N TYR A 80 -17.67 7.49 -8.49
CA TYR A 80 -16.24 7.52 -8.76
C TYR A 80 -15.92 6.62 -9.95
N ASP A 81 -15.19 7.15 -10.91
CA ASP A 81 -14.75 6.43 -12.10
C ASP A 81 -13.46 5.64 -11.84
N GLY A 82 -12.65 6.11 -10.89
CA GLY A 82 -11.45 5.45 -10.41
C GLY A 82 -11.23 5.68 -8.94
N TYR A 83 -10.50 4.77 -8.29
CA TYR A 83 -10.14 4.90 -6.89
C TYR A 83 -8.83 4.17 -6.58
N VAL A 84 -8.09 4.67 -5.61
CA VAL A 84 -6.95 3.98 -5.02
C VAL A 84 -7.42 3.33 -3.73
N ASN A 85 -7.14 2.04 -3.58
CA ASN A 85 -7.63 1.24 -2.46
C ASN A 85 -6.63 0.12 -2.13
N ASP A 86 -6.73 -0.41 -0.92
CA ASP A 86 -5.88 -1.51 -0.48
C ASP A 86 -6.12 -2.81 -1.27
N SER A 87 -5.06 -3.52 -1.56
CA SER A 87 -5.11 -4.78 -2.30
C SER A 87 -5.78 -5.92 -1.53
N ASP A 88 -5.95 -5.80 -0.21
CA ASP A 88 -6.65 -6.78 0.62
C ASP A 88 -8.14 -6.95 0.28
N LEU A 89 -8.73 -5.96 -0.38
CA LEU A 89 -10.11 -5.99 -0.85
C LEU A 89 -10.30 -6.63 -2.24
N ILE A 90 -9.22 -6.97 -2.94
CA ILE A 90 -9.29 -7.50 -4.31
C ILE A 90 -10.10 -8.78 -4.41
N GLY A 91 -9.96 -9.67 -3.43
CA GLY A 91 -10.73 -10.92 -3.38
C GLY A 91 -12.24 -10.71 -3.25
N THR A 92 -12.66 -9.62 -2.61
CA THR A 92 -14.05 -9.22 -2.51
C THR A 92 -14.54 -8.60 -3.81
N HIS A 93 -13.77 -7.68 -4.36
CA HIS A 93 -14.13 -6.95 -5.58
C HIS A 93 -14.22 -7.88 -6.79
N SER A 94 -13.25 -8.77 -7.00
CA SER A 94 -13.24 -9.73 -8.10
C SER A 94 -14.36 -10.76 -7.97
N ARG A 95 -14.54 -11.37 -6.79
CA ARG A 95 -15.56 -12.38 -6.55
C ARG A 95 -16.99 -11.86 -6.76
N LEU A 96 -17.25 -10.63 -6.39
CA LEU A 96 -18.55 -9.99 -6.53
C LEU A 96 -18.69 -9.26 -7.87
N GLN A 97 -17.68 -9.30 -8.74
CA GLN A 97 -17.64 -8.58 -10.02
C GLN A 97 -17.92 -7.07 -9.85
N LEU A 98 -17.32 -6.48 -8.84
CA LEU A 98 -17.52 -5.08 -8.47
C LEU A 98 -16.43 -4.14 -9.03
N ALA A 99 -15.39 -4.72 -9.63
CA ALA A 99 -14.35 -4.02 -10.37
C ALA A 99 -14.21 -4.64 -11.76
N TYR A 100 -13.73 -3.87 -12.71
CA TYR A 100 -13.45 -4.39 -14.05
C TYR A 100 -12.30 -5.39 -14.00
N ASN A 101 -12.46 -6.50 -14.75
CA ASN A 101 -11.35 -7.38 -15.07
C ASN A 101 -10.45 -6.66 -16.10
N LEU A 102 -9.33 -6.12 -15.64
CA LEU A 102 -8.44 -5.33 -16.50
C LEU A 102 -7.78 -6.19 -17.58
N THR A 103 -7.48 -7.47 -17.29
CA THR A 103 -6.94 -8.42 -18.27
C THR A 103 -7.85 -8.52 -19.49
N ASP A 104 -9.14 -8.78 -19.25
CA ASP A 104 -10.13 -8.91 -20.30
C ASP A 104 -10.38 -7.57 -21.03
N GLN A 105 -10.47 -6.48 -20.28
CA GLN A 105 -10.75 -5.18 -20.88
C GLN A 105 -9.61 -4.68 -21.77
N MET A 106 -8.37 -4.80 -21.32
CA MET A 106 -7.19 -4.39 -22.09
C MET A 106 -6.99 -5.26 -23.34
N ALA A 107 -7.31 -6.57 -23.27
CA ALA A 107 -7.29 -7.44 -24.43
C ALA A 107 -8.48 -7.22 -25.38
N GLY A 108 -9.58 -6.70 -24.87
CA GLY A 108 -10.85 -6.54 -25.56
C GLY A 108 -11.21 -5.08 -25.89
N SER A 109 -12.24 -4.59 -25.21
CA SER A 109 -12.87 -3.30 -25.52
C SER A 109 -11.95 -2.08 -25.30
N TRP A 110 -10.95 -2.18 -24.44
CA TRP A 110 -9.99 -1.09 -24.16
C TRP A 110 -8.66 -1.25 -24.92
N SER A 111 -8.54 -2.23 -25.80
CA SER A 111 -7.27 -2.49 -26.49
C SER A 111 -6.74 -1.28 -27.29
N ALA A 112 -7.63 -0.47 -27.85
CA ALA A 112 -7.25 0.73 -28.59
C ALA A 112 -6.79 1.90 -27.69
N THR A 113 -7.14 1.87 -26.42
CA THR A 113 -6.78 2.90 -25.42
C THR A 113 -5.81 2.36 -24.35
N THR A 114 -5.36 1.12 -24.48
CA THR A 114 -4.28 0.56 -23.66
C THR A 114 -2.95 0.90 -24.30
N SER A 115 -2.08 1.58 -23.54
CA SER A 115 -0.78 2.00 -24.07
C SER A 115 0.07 0.79 -24.50
N PRO A 116 0.64 0.81 -25.69
CA PRO A 116 1.56 -0.24 -26.14
C PRO A 116 2.89 -0.26 -25.35
N SER A 117 3.19 0.82 -24.62
CA SER A 117 4.35 0.91 -23.73
C SER A 117 4.05 0.46 -22.30
N LEU A 118 2.81 0.08 -21.99
CA LEU A 118 2.46 -0.44 -20.65
C LEU A 118 3.10 -1.81 -20.43
N ASP A 119 4.16 -1.83 -19.64
CA ASP A 119 4.85 -3.04 -19.25
C ASP A 119 4.38 -3.50 -17.86
N LEU A 120 3.40 -4.38 -17.82
CA LEU A 120 2.85 -4.91 -16.57
C LEU A 120 3.86 -5.75 -15.79
N ALA A 121 4.90 -6.27 -16.44
CA ALA A 121 5.94 -7.05 -15.77
C ALA A 121 6.93 -6.17 -14.99
N ASP A 122 7.02 -4.89 -15.33
CA ASP A 122 7.89 -3.92 -14.62
C ASP A 122 7.26 -3.42 -13.30
N PHE A 123 5.96 -3.65 -13.10
CA PHE A 123 5.30 -3.27 -11.85
C PHE A 123 5.69 -4.21 -10.71
N MET A 124 6.18 -3.63 -9.62
CA MET A 124 6.39 -4.37 -8.37
C MET A 124 5.05 -4.65 -7.69
N GLY A 125 4.86 -5.89 -7.20
CA GLY A 125 3.68 -6.24 -6.42
C GLY A 125 2.44 -6.55 -7.24
N SER A 126 2.55 -6.83 -8.53
CA SER A 126 1.41 -7.21 -9.39
C SER A 126 0.65 -8.43 -8.88
N GLN A 127 1.31 -9.32 -8.11
CA GLN A 127 0.64 -10.45 -7.44
C GLN A 127 -0.43 -10.01 -6.42
N PHE A 128 -0.32 -8.82 -5.85
CA PHE A 128 -1.32 -8.28 -4.92
C PHE A 128 -2.52 -7.65 -5.62
N THR A 129 -2.40 -7.39 -6.91
CA THR A 129 -3.46 -6.80 -7.74
C THR A 129 -4.10 -7.79 -8.70
N THR A 130 -3.69 -9.05 -8.60
CA THR A 130 -4.22 -10.19 -9.35
C THR A 130 -5.22 -10.96 -8.49
N GLY A 131 -6.37 -11.23 -9.05
CA GLY A 131 -7.43 -12.01 -8.39
C GLY A 131 -7.11 -13.50 -8.29
N PRO A 132 -7.91 -14.27 -7.54
CA PRO A 132 -7.72 -15.72 -7.41
C PRO A 132 -7.88 -16.50 -8.73
N ASP A 133 -8.49 -15.90 -9.73
CA ASP A 133 -8.65 -16.42 -11.08
C ASP A 133 -7.42 -16.21 -11.97
N GLY A 134 -6.44 -15.46 -11.50
CA GLY A 134 -5.23 -15.13 -12.23
C GLY A 134 -5.32 -13.85 -13.06
N ASP A 135 -6.46 -13.18 -13.04
CA ASP A 135 -6.69 -11.95 -13.78
C ASP A 135 -6.36 -10.69 -12.97
N LEU A 136 -5.95 -9.65 -13.67
CA LEU A 136 -5.63 -8.33 -13.07
C LEU A 136 -6.91 -7.52 -12.86
N TYR A 137 -7.10 -6.99 -11.66
CA TYR A 137 -8.25 -6.14 -11.29
C TYR A 137 -7.83 -4.73 -10.84
N GLN A 138 -6.57 -4.53 -10.53
CA GLN A 138 -6.00 -3.25 -10.13
C GLN A 138 -4.62 -3.09 -10.79
N LEU A 139 -4.14 -1.87 -10.88
CA LEU A 139 -2.73 -1.59 -11.16
C LEU A 139 -2.05 -1.25 -9.83
N PRO A 140 -0.82 -1.71 -9.59
CA PRO A 140 -0.06 -1.28 -8.43
C PRO A 140 0.20 0.22 -8.49
N ASP A 141 -0.16 0.92 -7.42
CA ASP A 141 0.10 2.34 -7.27
C ASP A 141 1.36 2.56 -6.43
N GLN A 142 1.39 1.98 -5.25
CA GLN A 142 2.51 2.08 -4.33
C GLN A 142 2.76 0.77 -3.59
N GLN A 143 3.98 0.62 -3.09
CA GLN A 143 4.40 -0.52 -2.29
C GLN A 143 4.69 -0.11 -0.86
N PHE A 144 4.25 -0.93 0.07
CA PHE A 144 4.57 -0.77 1.49
C PHE A 144 5.49 -1.89 1.96
N ALA A 145 6.40 -1.54 2.84
CA ALA A 145 7.21 -2.50 3.56
C ALA A 145 7.05 -2.30 5.07
N ASN A 146 6.76 -3.37 5.78
CA ASN A 146 6.81 -3.36 7.23
C ASN A 146 8.28 -3.35 7.66
N LEU A 147 8.69 -2.30 8.36
CA LEU A 147 10.05 -2.13 8.82
C LEU A 147 10.05 -2.02 10.34
N TYR A 148 11.07 -2.63 10.95
CA TYR A 148 11.34 -2.43 12.36
C TYR A 148 12.11 -1.12 12.55
N TRP A 149 11.47 -0.15 13.17
CA TRP A 149 12.07 1.14 13.52
C TRP A 149 12.56 1.12 14.96
N PHE A 150 13.79 1.53 15.19
CA PHE A 150 14.39 1.58 16.53
C PHE A 150 15.32 2.78 16.69
N ARG A 151 15.54 3.18 17.91
CA ARG A 151 16.50 4.22 18.28
C ARG A 151 17.90 3.63 18.28
N LYS A 152 18.62 3.85 17.18
CA LYS A 152 19.98 3.34 17.01
C LYS A 152 20.92 3.82 18.11
N ASP A 153 20.80 5.08 18.53
CA ASP A 153 21.57 5.66 19.62
C ASP A 153 21.37 4.92 20.96
N TRP A 154 20.16 4.48 21.27
CA TRP A 154 19.88 3.69 22.47
C TRP A 154 20.38 2.25 22.34
N PHE A 155 20.27 1.69 21.16
CA PHE A 155 20.77 0.33 20.90
C PHE A 155 22.31 0.26 20.89
N ASP A 156 22.99 1.34 20.55
CA ASP A 156 24.46 1.45 20.57
C ASP A 156 25.00 1.92 21.93
N ASP A 157 24.15 2.31 22.88
CA ASP A 157 24.56 2.77 24.21
C ASP A 157 25.16 1.64 25.02
N ALA A 158 26.38 1.84 25.53
CA ALA A 158 27.15 0.80 26.20
C ALA A 158 26.51 0.34 27.53
N ASP A 159 25.87 1.26 28.27
CA ASP A 159 25.24 0.96 29.54
C ASP A 159 23.93 0.19 29.32
N LEU A 160 23.14 0.59 28.35
CA LEU A 160 21.91 -0.13 27.95
C LEU A 160 22.24 -1.52 27.40
N GLN A 161 23.28 -1.65 26.60
CA GLN A 161 23.81 -2.95 26.13
C GLN A 161 24.19 -3.86 27.29
N ALA A 162 24.93 -3.35 28.26
CA ALA A 162 25.37 -4.13 29.41
C ALA A 162 24.18 -4.57 30.28
N GLN A 163 23.21 -3.68 30.53
CA GLN A 163 22.02 -3.98 31.30
C GLN A 163 21.14 -5.05 30.61
N PHE A 164 20.89 -4.88 29.31
CA PHE A 164 20.10 -5.83 28.52
C PHE A 164 20.76 -7.23 28.54
N LYS A 165 22.07 -7.28 28.26
CA LYS A 165 22.82 -8.53 28.26
C LYS A 165 22.84 -9.21 29.61
N ALA A 166 22.94 -8.45 30.70
CA ALA A 166 22.89 -9.00 32.05
C ALA A 166 21.54 -9.66 32.37
N LYS A 167 20.44 -9.14 31.82
CA LYS A 167 19.09 -9.65 32.06
C LYS A 167 18.73 -10.81 31.14
N TYR A 168 18.98 -10.68 29.83
CA TYR A 168 18.48 -11.62 28.82
C TYR A 168 19.56 -12.57 28.29
N GLY A 169 20.85 -12.33 28.55
CA GLY A 169 21.95 -13.22 28.19
C GLY A 169 22.47 -13.08 26.76
N TYR A 170 21.96 -12.13 25.99
CA TYR A 170 22.43 -11.82 24.63
C TYR A 170 22.50 -10.31 24.41
N ASP A 171 23.11 -9.89 23.29
CA ASP A 171 23.33 -8.48 23.01
C ASP A 171 22.03 -7.79 22.54
N LEU A 172 21.79 -6.55 22.98
CA LEU A 172 20.71 -5.70 22.48
C LEU A 172 20.95 -5.40 21.00
N GLY A 173 20.01 -5.74 20.15
CA GLY A 173 20.11 -5.54 18.72
C GLY A 173 18.76 -5.68 18.02
N VAL A 174 18.76 -5.62 16.68
CA VAL A 174 17.53 -5.86 15.91
C VAL A 174 17.00 -7.26 16.24
N PRO A 175 15.71 -7.40 16.63
CA PRO A 175 15.17 -8.68 17.05
C PRO A 175 15.17 -9.69 15.90
N VAL A 176 15.62 -10.90 16.18
CA VAL A 176 15.68 -12.01 15.20
C VAL A 176 14.43 -12.90 15.23
N ASN A 177 13.59 -12.73 16.24
CA ASN A 177 12.33 -13.44 16.42
C ASN A 177 11.42 -12.67 17.39
N TRP A 178 10.19 -13.16 17.57
CA TRP A 178 9.20 -12.52 18.44
C TRP A 178 9.58 -12.51 19.92
N SER A 179 10.31 -13.51 20.40
CA SER A 179 10.79 -13.51 21.81
C SER A 179 11.82 -12.40 22.02
N ALA A 180 12.75 -12.21 21.11
CA ALA A 180 13.71 -11.10 21.18
C ALA A 180 13.01 -9.75 21.09
N TYR A 181 11.95 -9.64 20.29
CA TYR A 181 11.12 -8.44 20.20
C TYR A 181 10.42 -8.14 21.54
N GLU A 182 9.85 -9.16 22.19
CA GLU A 182 9.21 -9.04 23.51
C GLU A 182 10.21 -8.63 24.59
N ASP A 183 11.40 -9.25 24.62
CA ASP A 183 12.47 -8.91 25.55
C ASP A 183 12.88 -7.43 25.43
N ILE A 184 13.04 -6.93 24.21
CA ILE A 184 13.37 -5.52 23.96
C ILE A 184 12.24 -4.60 24.41
N ALA A 185 11.01 -4.94 24.10
CA ALA A 185 9.84 -4.17 24.50
C ALA A 185 9.69 -4.11 26.02
N GLU A 186 9.90 -5.23 26.70
CA GLU A 186 9.90 -5.31 28.17
C GLU A 186 11.02 -4.48 28.78
N PHE A 187 12.24 -4.64 28.27
CA PHE A 187 13.42 -3.93 28.77
C PHE A 187 13.21 -2.42 28.79
N PHE A 188 12.86 -1.83 27.65
CA PHE A 188 12.66 -0.39 27.60
C PHE A 188 11.45 0.08 28.40
N SER A 189 10.34 -0.66 28.41
CA SER A 189 9.11 -0.27 29.11
C SER A 189 9.16 -0.49 30.62
N LYS A 190 9.84 -1.53 31.10
CA LYS A 190 9.79 -1.94 32.53
C LYS A 190 11.08 -1.69 33.29
N ASP A 191 12.24 -1.81 32.64
CA ASP A 191 13.52 -1.65 33.32
C ASP A 191 14.09 -0.25 33.12
N VAL A 192 14.20 0.24 31.88
CA VAL A 192 14.73 1.57 31.57
C VAL A 192 13.72 2.66 31.92
N LYS A 193 12.52 2.60 31.39
CA LYS A 193 11.36 3.50 31.64
C LYS A 193 11.53 4.95 31.25
N GLU A 194 12.71 5.51 31.41
CA GLU A 194 13.01 6.94 31.22
C GLU A 194 14.41 7.13 30.68
N ILE A 195 14.58 8.04 29.75
CA ILE A 195 15.87 8.51 29.24
C ILE A 195 15.80 10.04 29.17
N ASP A 196 16.80 10.70 29.77
CA ASP A 196 16.92 12.17 29.84
C ASP A 196 15.66 12.88 30.37
N GLY A 197 15.01 12.30 31.38
CA GLY A 197 13.80 12.84 32.00
C GLY A 197 12.53 12.64 31.16
N THR A 198 12.59 11.85 30.10
CA THR A 198 11.45 11.55 29.23
C THR A 198 11.05 10.09 29.39
N GLU A 199 9.78 9.85 29.72
CA GLU A 199 9.22 8.51 29.73
C GLU A 199 9.29 7.88 28.36
N ILE A 200 9.72 6.61 28.28
CA ILE A 200 9.88 5.87 27.04
C ILE A 200 9.07 4.57 27.04
N PHE A 201 8.72 4.12 25.86
CA PHE A 201 8.00 2.88 25.64
C PHE A 201 8.82 1.98 24.72
N GLY A 202 8.94 0.71 25.09
CA GLY A 202 9.73 -0.27 24.34
C GLY A 202 9.01 -0.81 23.10
N HIS A 203 7.74 -0.46 22.93
CA HIS A 203 6.92 -0.92 21.81
C HIS A 203 5.91 0.17 21.40
N MET A 204 5.73 0.30 20.10
CA MET A 204 4.66 1.11 19.51
C MET A 204 4.14 0.39 18.28
N ASP A 205 2.84 0.16 18.25
CA ASP A 205 2.16 -0.47 17.12
C ASP A 205 0.72 0.04 17.02
N TYR A 206 0.00 -0.44 16.01
CA TYR A 206 -1.39 -0.10 15.80
C TYR A 206 -2.27 -0.51 16.98
N GLY A 207 -2.99 0.43 17.55
CA GLY A 207 -3.92 0.19 18.65
C GLY A 207 -5.25 0.93 18.46
N LYS A 208 -5.36 1.75 17.41
CA LYS A 208 -6.60 2.47 17.09
C LYS A 208 -7.63 1.48 16.57
N ARG A 209 -8.88 1.64 16.98
CA ARG A 209 -10.00 0.90 16.38
C ARG A 209 -10.21 1.37 14.93
N ALA A 210 -9.65 0.63 14.00
CA ALA A 210 -9.70 0.89 12.56
C ALA A 210 -9.70 -0.45 11.80
N PRO A 211 -10.08 -0.49 10.53
CA PRO A 211 -10.11 -1.72 9.74
C PRO A 211 -8.77 -2.47 9.69
N ASP A 212 -7.68 -1.75 9.63
CA ASP A 212 -6.31 -2.24 9.56
C ASP A 212 -5.82 -2.93 10.85
N LEU A 213 -6.48 -2.71 12.00
CA LEU A 213 -6.12 -3.39 13.24
C LEU A 213 -6.19 -4.92 13.11
N GLY A 214 -7.16 -5.41 12.35
CA GLY A 214 -7.37 -6.84 12.16
C GLY A 214 -6.19 -7.52 11.47
N TRP A 215 -5.71 -7.00 10.36
CA TRP A 215 -4.63 -7.62 9.62
C TRP A 215 -3.28 -7.49 10.34
N ARG A 216 -3.03 -6.42 11.08
CA ARG A 216 -1.82 -6.29 11.91
C ARG A 216 -1.72 -7.38 12.97
N MET A 217 -2.81 -7.64 13.68
CA MET A 217 -2.85 -8.74 14.64
C MET A 217 -2.71 -10.10 13.95
N THR A 218 -3.34 -10.26 12.80
CA THR A 218 -3.32 -11.52 12.03
C THR A 218 -1.92 -11.82 11.51
N ASP A 219 -1.19 -10.83 11.00
CA ASP A 219 0.19 -10.99 10.53
C ASP A 219 1.12 -11.52 11.63
N ALA A 220 1.07 -10.92 12.81
CA ALA A 220 1.86 -11.38 13.94
C ALA A 220 1.51 -12.83 14.36
N TRP A 221 0.23 -13.12 14.47
CA TRP A 221 -0.25 -14.45 14.87
C TRP A 221 0.07 -15.53 13.85
N LEU A 222 -0.16 -15.26 12.57
CA LEU A 222 0.14 -16.19 11.50
C LEU A 222 1.65 -16.46 11.39
N SER A 223 2.49 -15.44 11.53
CA SER A 223 3.94 -15.61 11.50
C SER A 223 4.46 -16.41 12.70
N MET A 224 3.91 -16.21 13.91
CA MET A 224 4.21 -17.02 15.09
C MET A 224 3.78 -18.47 14.92
N ALA A 225 2.69 -18.72 14.19
CA ALA A 225 2.19 -20.05 13.88
C ALA A 225 2.93 -20.71 12.69
N GLY A 226 3.87 -20.02 12.05
CA GLY A 226 4.60 -20.51 10.88
C GLY A 226 3.81 -20.49 9.58
N ALA A 227 2.72 -19.72 9.53
CA ALA A 227 1.96 -19.55 8.31
C ALA A 227 2.54 -18.41 7.46
N GLY A 228 2.53 -18.59 6.14
CA GLY A 228 2.91 -17.54 5.19
C GLY A 228 1.81 -16.52 4.97
N SER A 229 2.10 -15.50 4.18
CA SER A 229 1.20 -14.38 3.89
C SER A 229 -0.13 -14.78 3.23
N VAL A 230 -0.18 -15.93 2.62
CA VAL A 230 -1.41 -16.50 2.00
C VAL A 230 -2.10 -17.54 2.88
N GLY A 231 -1.69 -17.67 4.13
CA GLY A 231 -2.26 -18.64 5.07
C GLY A 231 -1.80 -20.08 4.86
N GLU A 232 -0.89 -20.33 3.96
CA GLU A 232 -0.32 -21.66 3.75
C GLU A 232 0.89 -21.90 4.67
N PRO A 233 1.00 -23.08 5.29
CA PRO A 233 2.20 -23.43 6.03
C PRO A 233 3.34 -23.62 5.05
N ASN A 234 4.17 -22.62 4.89
CA ASN A 234 5.36 -22.67 4.03
C ASN A 234 6.63 -23.02 4.81
N GLY A 235 6.48 -23.28 6.09
CA GLY A 235 7.56 -23.63 7.01
C GLY A 235 8.53 -22.49 7.26
N ILE A 236 8.31 -21.35 6.61
CA ILE A 236 9.20 -20.22 6.71
C ILE A 236 8.44 -18.97 6.50
N PRO A 237 8.46 -18.12 7.45
CA PRO A 237 8.31 -16.71 7.19
C PRO A 237 9.54 -16.21 6.43
#